data_261a885f0fc9cbadc9fb455f59fe0c50
#
_entry.id   261a885f0fc9cbadc9fb455f59fe0c50
#
_cell.length_a   1.000
_cell.length_b   1.000
_cell.length_c   1.000
_cell.angle_alpha   90.00
_cell.angle_beta   90.00
_cell.angle_gamma   90.00
#
_symmetry.space_group_name_H-M   'P 1'
#
loop_
_entity.id
_entity.type
_entity.pdbx_description
1 polymer ?
#
loop_
_entity_poly.entity_id
_entity_poly.type
_entity_poly.pdbx_seq_one_letter_code
_entity_poly.pdbx_strand_id
1 'polypeptide(L)'
;MKKFILYSALAAISFTSCDQEGIDTFELNESRIYFQEQNYTGSDGSAGYTTSMNFSYVGYSNAYQSVVFGGTVKIMGEVKDYDRPIKVMIDEENTTMPSEGSYEVNFDTLRIKAGENSCKVNVRFLRPKRLNEGEDTLTLKLIPNEHFQVLEEYKASNNWQNTTAQKIDGTRYQFRISEIYTQPGAWGQYAGTYFGTWTITKFVYINSFFGFSTDDWTYHNGASSKITQARMPFFAKELQKELQKMANAGTPVRDEDGHPMQLPSPYSVNYDAVNQ
;
A
#
# COMPACT_ATOMS: atom_id res chain seq x y z
N MET A 1 26.85 42.78 68.38
CA MET A 1 25.55 42.08 68.24
C MET A 1 24.88 42.31 66.89
N LYS A 2 25.08 43.41 66.16
CA LYS A 2 24.41 43.62 64.84
C LYS A 2 24.97 42.81 63.66
N LYS A 3 26.17 42.26 63.75
CA LYS A 3 26.76 41.44 62.66
C LYS A 3 26.35 39.96 62.68
N PHE A 4 25.93 39.44 63.84
CA PHE A 4 25.47 38.06 63.96
C PHE A 4 24.04 37.81 63.37
N ILE A 5 23.20 38.83 63.41
CA ILE A 5 21.85 38.81 62.94
C ILE A 5 21.81 38.79 61.38
N LEU A 6 22.83 39.41 60.74
CA LEU A 6 22.89 39.45 59.27
C LEU A 6 23.31 38.10 58.65
N TYR A 7 24.13 37.32 59.37
CA TYR A 7 24.52 35.96 58.85
C TYR A 7 23.47 34.90 59.10
N SER A 8 22.63 35.05 60.10
CA SER A 8 21.51 34.14 60.33
C SER A 8 20.36 34.37 59.37
N ALA A 9 20.17 35.56 58.81
CA ALA A 9 19.17 35.87 57.80
C ALA A 9 19.61 35.36 56.40
N LEU A 10 20.91 35.29 56.10
CA LEU A 10 21.42 34.80 54.83
C LEU A 10 21.41 33.27 54.73
N ALA A 11 21.51 32.60 55.91
CA ALA A 11 21.45 31.12 55.95
C ALA A 11 20.03 30.53 55.83
N ALA A 12 18.99 31.38 56.03
CA ALA A 12 17.60 30.93 55.92
C ALA A 12 17.02 30.94 54.47
N ILE A 13 17.76 31.52 53.50
CA ILE A 13 17.29 31.63 52.10
C ILE A 13 17.77 30.45 51.24
N SER A 14 18.67 29.61 51.73
CA SER A 14 19.24 28.48 50.96
C SER A 14 18.46 27.18 51.05
N PHE A 15 17.27 27.15 51.62
CA PHE A 15 16.40 25.97 51.69
C PHE A 15 15.09 26.12 50.95
N THR A 16 14.95 27.05 50.02
CA THR A 16 13.96 26.88 48.95
C THR A 16 14.53 25.85 47.98
N SER A 17 14.55 24.62 48.42
CA SER A 17 14.63 23.47 47.53
C SER A 17 13.60 23.70 46.43
N CYS A 18 14.03 23.71 45.18
CA CYS A 18 13.15 23.43 44.08
C CYS A 18 12.26 22.27 44.49
N ASP A 19 10.97 22.49 44.51
CA ASP A 19 10.02 21.39 44.36
C ASP A 19 10.46 20.72 43.06
N GLN A 20 11.20 19.65 43.19
CA GLN A 20 11.38 18.71 42.12
C GLN A 20 9.96 18.19 41.91
N GLU A 21 9.25 18.76 40.93
CA GLU A 21 8.09 18.08 40.36
C GLU A 21 8.55 16.65 40.17
N GLY A 22 7.96 15.74 40.94
CA GLY A 22 8.34 14.35 40.90
C GLY A 22 8.37 13.97 39.42
N ILE A 23 9.41 13.28 38.99
CA ILE A 23 9.38 12.65 37.68
C ILE A 23 8.05 11.91 37.66
N ASP A 24 7.11 12.37 36.85
CA ASP A 24 5.87 11.66 36.64
C ASP A 24 6.26 10.24 36.26
N THR A 25 6.27 9.37 37.26
CA THR A 25 6.42 7.93 37.04
C THR A 25 5.18 7.58 36.27
N PHE A 26 5.36 7.36 34.98
CA PHE A 26 4.32 6.91 34.10
C PHE A 26 3.87 5.54 34.66
N GLU A 27 2.89 5.59 35.57
CA GLU A 27 2.27 4.38 36.07
C GLU A 27 1.49 3.79 34.91
N LEU A 28 2.16 2.88 34.16
CA LEU A 28 1.56 2.03 33.14
C LEU A 28 0.62 1.01 33.82
N ASN A 29 -0.40 1.51 34.50
CA ASN A 29 -1.41 0.64 35.10
C ASN A 29 -2.24 -0.10 34.04
N GLU A 30 -2.17 0.34 32.78
CA GLU A 30 -2.90 -0.27 31.67
C GLU A 30 -1.99 -0.42 30.46
N SER A 31 -1.88 -1.65 29.95
CA SER A 31 -1.22 -1.90 28.66
C SER A 31 -2.12 -1.38 27.53
N ARG A 32 -1.52 -0.63 26.60
CA ARG A 32 -2.23 -0.15 25.41
C ARG A 32 -1.71 -0.82 24.16
N ILE A 33 -2.58 -0.99 23.16
CA ILE A 33 -2.20 -1.48 21.85
C ILE A 33 -2.49 -0.43 20.78
N TYR A 34 -1.71 -0.46 19.72
CA TYR A 34 -1.86 0.44 18.57
C TYR A 34 -1.33 -0.21 17.30
N PHE A 35 -1.84 0.20 16.15
CA PHE A 35 -1.22 -0.14 14.87
C PHE A 35 0.06 0.66 14.68
N GLN A 36 1.15 -0.06 14.42
CA GLN A 36 2.43 0.55 14.13
C GLN A 36 2.39 1.21 12.77
N GLU A 37 2.93 2.42 12.70
CA GLU A 37 3.14 3.15 11.46
C GLU A 37 4.17 2.50 10.56
N GLN A 38 4.09 2.81 9.28
CA GLN A 38 5.10 2.52 8.26
C GLN A 38 5.63 3.82 7.69
N ASN A 39 6.89 3.80 7.25
CA ASN A 39 7.44 4.88 6.45
C ASN A 39 6.84 4.84 5.04
N TYR A 40 6.52 5.99 4.49
CA TYR A 40 6.20 6.11 3.09
C TYR A 40 7.01 7.24 2.44
N THR A 41 7.22 7.12 1.11
CA THR A 41 7.76 8.20 0.28
C THR A 41 6.72 8.49 -0.79
N GLY A 42 6.21 9.72 -0.81
CA GLY A 42 5.29 10.18 -1.84
C GLY A 42 5.96 10.28 -3.21
N SER A 43 5.17 10.29 -4.27
CA SER A 43 5.65 10.47 -5.65
C SER A 43 6.31 11.84 -5.88
N ASP A 44 6.01 12.81 -5.04
CA ASP A 44 6.61 14.16 -5.00
C ASP A 44 7.92 14.22 -4.19
N GLY A 45 8.38 13.07 -3.67
CA GLY A 45 9.56 12.98 -2.79
C GLY A 45 9.28 13.31 -1.32
N SER A 46 8.04 13.60 -0.94
CA SER A 46 7.67 13.76 0.47
C SER A 46 7.86 12.43 1.21
N ALA A 47 8.33 12.49 2.45
CA ALA A 47 8.43 11.33 3.32
C ALA A 47 7.57 11.54 4.56
N GLY A 48 6.97 10.47 5.06
CA GLY A 48 6.10 10.53 6.23
C GLY A 48 5.81 9.15 6.82
N TYR A 49 4.84 9.12 7.70
CA TYR A 49 4.38 7.94 8.40
C TYR A 49 2.90 7.70 8.15
N THR A 50 2.51 6.45 8.03
CA THR A 50 1.13 6.06 7.80
C THR A 50 0.81 4.74 8.47
N THR A 51 -0.45 4.54 8.85
CA THR A 51 -1.05 3.26 9.20
C THR A 51 -1.90 2.73 8.05
N SER A 52 -1.42 2.93 6.82
CA SER A 52 -2.07 2.42 5.61
C SER A 52 -1.06 1.81 4.66
N MET A 53 -1.55 0.95 3.80
CA MET A 53 -0.79 0.28 2.76
C MET A 53 -1.58 0.30 1.46
N ASN A 54 -0.91 0.64 0.36
CA ASN A 54 -1.47 0.60 -0.98
C ASN A 54 -0.82 -0.54 -1.76
N PHE A 55 -1.63 -1.28 -2.49
CA PHE A 55 -1.16 -2.33 -3.40
C PHE A 55 -1.95 -2.31 -4.70
N SER A 56 -1.25 -2.46 -5.80
CA SER A 56 -1.88 -2.62 -7.12
C SER A 56 -1.46 -3.94 -7.75
N TYR A 57 -2.44 -4.66 -8.32
CA TYR A 57 -2.18 -5.85 -9.14
C TYR A 57 -1.67 -5.51 -10.55
N VAL A 58 -1.62 -4.23 -10.93
CA VAL A 58 -1.09 -3.80 -12.23
C VAL A 58 0.32 -4.33 -12.44
N GLY A 59 0.54 -5.02 -13.56
CA GLY A 59 1.82 -5.64 -13.89
C GLY A 59 2.04 -7.04 -13.31
N TYR A 60 1.18 -7.53 -12.43
CA TYR A 60 1.26 -8.90 -11.96
C TYR A 60 0.60 -9.87 -12.95
N SER A 61 1.22 -11.03 -13.15
CA SER A 61 0.64 -12.12 -13.96
C SER A 61 -0.75 -12.51 -13.44
N ASN A 62 -1.63 -12.94 -14.34
CA ASN A 62 -2.95 -13.49 -13.99
C ASN A 62 -2.90 -14.75 -13.10
N ALA A 63 -1.73 -15.37 -12.94
CA ALA A 63 -1.53 -16.45 -11.97
C ALA A 63 -1.60 -15.98 -10.52
N TYR A 64 -1.36 -14.69 -10.27
CA TYR A 64 -1.45 -14.09 -8.94
C TYR A 64 -2.91 -13.71 -8.63
N GLN A 65 -3.65 -14.65 -8.05
CA GLN A 65 -5.07 -14.48 -7.70
C GLN A 65 -5.29 -13.95 -6.28
N SER A 66 -4.25 -13.90 -5.47
CA SER A 66 -4.33 -13.35 -4.11
C SER A 66 -2.96 -12.90 -3.59
N VAL A 67 -2.97 -11.98 -2.63
CA VAL A 67 -1.79 -11.52 -1.89
C VAL A 67 -2.10 -11.48 -0.40
N VAL A 68 -1.08 -11.58 0.44
CA VAL A 68 -1.23 -11.48 1.90
C VAL A 68 -0.45 -10.27 2.40
N PHE A 69 -1.16 -9.38 3.07
CA PHE A 69 -0.57 -8.23 3.75
C PHE A 69 -1.02 -8.18 5.20
N GLY A 70 -0.31 -7.44 6.04
CA GLY A 70 -0.71 -7.32 7.44
C GLY A 70 -0.26 -6.03 8.09
N GLY A 71 -1.12 -5.51 8.97
CA GLY A 71 -0.80 -4.46 9.92
C GLY A 71 -0.14 -5.03 11.18
N THR A 72 0.90 -4.38 11.68
CA THR A 72 1.54 -4.75 12.94
C THR A 72 0.87 -4.04 14.10
N VAL A 73 0.40 -4.79 15.08
CA VAL A 73 -0.10 -4.27 16.35
C VAL A 73 1.03 -4.35 17.37
N LYS A 74 1.33 -3.24 18.05
CA LYS A 74 2.33 -3.14 19.11
C LYS A 74 1.70 -2.82 20.45
N ILE A 75 2.43 -3.18 21.51
CA ILE A 75 2.10 -2.81 22.89
C ILE A 75 2.85 -1.53 23.28
N MET A 76 2.16 -0.65 23.99
CA MET A 76 2.74 0.33 24.87
C MET A 76 2.48 -0.14 26.30
N GLY A 77 3.54 -0.56 26.99
CA GLY A 77 3.46 -1.14 28.33
C GLY A 77 4.37 -2.34 28.50
N GLU A 78 4.18 -3.07 29.58
CA GLU A 78 5.01 -4.23 29.91
C GLU A 78 4.72 -5.44 29.01
N VAL A 79 5.79 -6.16 28.66
CA VAL A 79 5.70 -7.49 28.10
C VAL A 79 5.39 -8.48 29.21
N LYS A 80 4.43 -9.40 28.98
CA LYS A 80 4.02 -10.41 29.95
C LYS A 80 4.50 -11.80 29.50
N ASP A 81 4.60 -12.72 30.44
CA ASP A 81 5.04 -14.10 30.26
C ASP A 81 3.89 -15.07 29.88
N TYR A 82 2.73 -14.50 29.49
CA TYR A 82 1.57 -15.24 29.02
C TYR A 82 0.96 -14.60 27.79
N ASP A 83 0.23 -15.38 27.00
CA ASP A 83 -0.46 -14.94 25.79
C ASP A 83 -1.63 -13.99 26.15
N ARG A 84 -1.72 -12.87 25.41
CA ARG A 84 -2.80 -11.88 25.58
C ARG A 84 -3.57 -11.72 24.27
N PRO A 85 -4.83 -12.17 24.20
CA PRO A 85 -5.69 -11.94 23.05
C PRO A 85 -5.81 -10.44 22.73
N ILE A 86 -5.82 -10.10 21.45
CA ILE A 86 -6.22 -8.78 20.96
C ILE A 86 -7.56 -8.87 20.24
N LYS A 87 -8.33 -7.80 20.25
CA LYS A 87 -9.60 -7.72 19.55
C LYS A 87 -9.50 -6.75 18.39
N VAL A 88 -9.76 -7.27 17.18
CA VAL A 88 -9.79 -6.51 15.92
C VAL A 88 -11.13 -6.73 15.25
N MET A 89 -11.64 -5.73 14.58
CA MET A 89 -12.83 -5.83 13.72
C MET A 89 -12.62 -5.07 12.40
N ILE A 90 -13.51 -5.29 11.46
CA ILE A 90 -13.61 -4.43 10.28
C ILE A 90 -14.34 -3.14 10.68
N ASP A 91 -13.79 -2.01 10.30
CA ASP A 91 -14.43 -0.70 10.41
C ASP A 91 -15.31 -0.48 9.16
N GLU A 92 -16.56 -0.88 9.25
CA GLU A 92 -17.53 -0.86 8.14
C GLU A 92 -17.72 0.55 7.55
N GLU A 93 -17.64 1.60 8.38
CA GLU A 93 -17.82 2.99 7.95
C GLU A 93 -16.68 3.47 7.04
N ASN A 94 -15.48 2.89 7.21
CA ASN A 94 -14.26 3.24 6.47
C ASN A 94 -13.81 2.12 5.52
N THR A 95 -14.70 1.18 5.19
CA THR A 95 -14.45 0.05 4.31
C THR A 95 -15.39 0.11 3.11
N THR A 96 -14.81 0.10 1.90
CA THR A 96 -15.57 -0.02 0.63
C THR A 96 -15.52 -1.41 0.04
N MET A 97 -14.53 -2.21 0.49
CA MET A 97 -14.29 -3.57 0.00
C MET A 97 -15.41 -4.51 0.45
N PRO A 98 -16.16 -5.15 -0.49
CA PRO A 98 -17.15 -6.15 -0.13
C PRO A 98 -16.52 -7.33 0.62
N SER A 99 -17.19 -7.87 1.61
CA SER A 99 -16.67 -9.01 2.37
C SER A 99 -16.61 -10.30 1.52
N GLU A 100 -17.59 -10.51 0.65
CA GLU A 100 -17.67 -11.71 -0.18
C GLU A 100 -16.69 -11.62 -1.37
N GLY A 101 -15.83 -12.62 -1.50
CA GLY A 101 -14.93 -12.77 -2.66
C GLY A 101 -13.81 -11.73 -2.77
N SER A 102 -13.53 -10.95 -1.69
CA SER A 102 -12.52 -9.88 -1.73
C SER A 102 -11.37 -10.11 -0.78
N TYR A 103 -11.63 -10.65 0.39
CA TYR A 103 -10.60 -10.92 1.39
C TYR A 103 -10.98 -12.07 2.32
N GLU A 104 -9.95 -12.63 2.96
CA GLU A 104 -10.07 -13.63 4.00
C GLU A 104 -9.24 -13.19 5.20
N VAL A 105 -9.83 -13.16 6.39
CA VAL A 105 -9.16 -12.84 7.64
C VAL A 105 -9.73 -13.69 8.78
N ASN A 106 -8.87 -14.08 9.72
CA ASN A 106 -9.27 -14.76 10.95
C ASN A 106 -8.81 -13.93 12.15
N PHE A 107 -9.76 -13.39 12.89
CA PHE A 107 -9.50 -12.59 14.09
C PHE A 107 -9.44 -13.43 15.38
N ASP A 108 -9.99 -14.64 15.41
CA ASP A 108 -10.14 -15.46 16.63
C ASP A 108 -8.80 -15.92 17.22
N THR A 109 -7.78 -16.00 16.39
CA THR A 109 -6.45 -16.49 16.80
C THR A 109 -5.46 -15.37 17.14
N LEU A 110 -5.89 -14.11 17.02
CA LEU A 110 -5.02 -12.96 17.21
C LEU A 110 -4.65 -12.77 18.68
N ARG A 111 -3.37 -12.79 18.95
CA ARG A 111 -2.81 -12.60 20.30
C ARG A 111 -1.38 -12.08 20.25
N ILE A 112 -0.98 -11.34 21.24
CA ILE A 112 0.42 -11.06 21.52
C ILE A 112 0.92 -12.21 22.41
N LYS A 113 1.88 -12.98 21.94
CA LYS A 113 2.38 -14.16 22.63
C LYS A 113 3.21 -13.78 23.86
N ALA A 114 3.36 -14.73 24.77
CA ALA A 114 4.24 -14.61 25.91
C ALA A 114 5.65 -14.16 25.47
N GLY A 115 6.19 -13.14 26.12
CA GLY A 115 7.50 -12.58 25.79
C GLY A 115 7.57 -11.67 24.57
N GLU A 116 6.47 -11.51 23.81
CA GLU A 116 6.41 -10.67 22.61
C GLU A 116 5.79 -9.30 22.93
N ASN A 117 6.19 -8.30 22.14
CA ASN A 117 5.65 -6.92 22.24
C ASN A 117 4.76 -6.52 21.06
N SER A 118 4.53 -7.45 20.13
CA SER A 118 3.75 -7.19 18.92
C SER A 118 3.13 -8.47 18.34
N CYS A 119 2.13 -8.29 17.49
CA CYS A 119 1.64 -9.34 16.60
C CYS A 119 1.24 -8.75 15.26
N LYS A 120 1.10 -9.61 14.25
CA LYS A 120 0.71 -9.20 12.89
C LYS A 120 -0.71 -9.65 12.58
N VAL A 121 -1.55 -8.72 12.15
CA VAL A 121 -2.91 -9.01 11.68
C VAL A 121 -2.83 -9.18 10.16
N ASN A 122 -2.77 -10.42 9.70
CA ASN A 122 -2.67 -10.74 8.27
C ASN A 122 -4.05 -10.84 7.65
N VAL A 123 -4.20 -10.26 6.44
CA VAL A 123 -5.37 -10.35 5.59
C VAL A 123 -4.92 -10.90 4.24
N ARG A 124 -5.64 -11.87 3.72
CA ARG A 124 -5.47 -12.37 2.36
C ARG A 124 -6.45 -11.65 1.45
N PHE A 125 -5.95 -10.87 0.51
CA PHE A 125 -6.74 -10.15 -0.48
C PHE A 125 -6.85 -10.98 -1.74
N LEU A 126 -8.06 -11.12 -2.25
CA LEU A 126 -8.37 -11.77 -3.52
C LEU A 126 -8.34 -10.73 -4.64
N ARG A 127 -8.30 -11.19 -5.89
CA ARG A 127 -8.20 -10.36 -7.09
C ARG A 127 -9.49 -10.42 -7.92
N PRO A 128 -10.59 -9.82 -7.50
CA PRO A 128 -11.81 -9.76 -8.31
C PRO A 128 -11.68 -8.75 -9.45
N LYS A 129 -12.34 -9.03 -10.57
CA LYS A 129 -12.28 -8.19 -11.80
C LYS A 129 -12.68 -6.72 -11.58
N ARG A 130 -13.54 -6.42 -10.61
CA ARG A 130 -13.96 -5.04 -10.32
C ARG A 130 -12.81 -4.11 -9.89
N LEU A 131 -11.66 -4.64 -9.48
CA LEU A 131 -10.48 -3.82 -9.15
C LEU A 131 -9.94 -3.05 -10.36
N ASN A 132 -10.33 -3.42 -11.59
CA ASN A 132 -10.02 -2.67 -12.80
C ASN A 132 -10.82 -1.36 -12.90
N GLU A 133 -11.94 -1.26 -12.18
CA GLU A 133 -12.89 -0.13 -12.25
C GLU A 133 -12.69 0.84 -11.09
N GLY A 134 -12.09 0.38 -9.98
CA GLY A 134 -11.91 1.18 -8.80
C GLY A 134 -10.94 0.59 -7.77
N GLU A 135 -10.63 1.39 -6.78
CA GLU A 135 -9.86 0.99 -5.60
C GLU A 135 -10.81 0.51 -4.52
N ASP A 136 -10.52 -0.65 -3.95
CA ASP A 136 -11.19 -1.16 -2.76
C ASP A 136 -10.38 -0.84 -1.50
N THR A 137 -11.04 -0.40 -0.46
CA THR A 137 -10.47 -0.09 0.84
C THR A 137 -11.00 -1.04 1.91
N LEU A 138 -10.10 -1.66 2.68
CA LEU A 138 -10.42 -2.41 3.89
C LEU A 138 -9.75 -1.75 5.08
N THR A 139 -10.53 -1.41 6.10
CA THR A 139 -10.02 -0.78 7.32
C THR A 139 -10.22 -1.71 8.52
N LEU A 140 -9.12 -2.05 9.19
CA LEU A 140 -9.11 -2.75 10.47
C LEU A 140 -9.19 -1.74 11.60
N LYS A 141 -9.90 -2.09 12.68
CA LYS A 141 -10.04 -1.28 13.89
C LYS A 141 -9.73 -2.12 15.13
N LEU A 142 -8.87 -1.59 16.00
CA LEU A 142 -8.61 -2.18 17.32
C LEU A 142 -9.78 -1.88 18.27
N ILE A 143 -10.12 -2.87 19.08
CA ILE A 143 -11.16 -2.77 20.10
C ILE A 143 -10.54 -3.07 21.46
N PRO A 144 -10.81 -2.26 22.51
CA PRO A 144 -10.33 -2.55 23.86
C PRO A 144 -10.90 -3.87 24.40
N ASN A 145 -10.15 -4.51 25.29
CA ASN A 145 -10.55 -5.72 25.99
C ASN A 145 -9.98 -5.73 27.42
N GLU A 146 -10.11 -6.85 28.13
CA GLU A 146 -9.63 -6.99 29.48
C GLU A 146 -8.09 -6.92 29.64
N HIS A 147 -7.36 -7.10 28.55
CA HIS A 147 -5.89 -7.06 28.55
C HIS A 147 -5.31 -5.73 28.07
N PHE A 148 -6.08 -4.99 27.24
CA PHE A 148 -5.57 -3.82 26.53
C PHE A 148 -6.61 -2.72 26.37
N GLN A 149 -6.19 -1.49 26.63
CA GLN A 149 -6.83 -0.30 26.06
C GLN A 149 -6.24 -0.01 24.68
N VAL A 150 -6.89 0.83 23.88
CA VAL A 150 -6.39 1.24 22.57
C VAL A 150 -5.76 2.63 22.69
N LEU A 151 -4.59 2.80 22.10
CA LEU A 151 -3.93 4.09 21.98
C LEU A 151 -4.50 4.83 20.78
N GLU A 152 -5.26 5.89 21.02
CA GLU A 152 -5.98 6.60 19.97
C GLU A 152 -5.04 7.38 19.03
N GLU A 153 -4.08 8.08 19.60
CA GLU A 153 -3.15 8.93 18.85
C GLU A 153 -1.75 8.85 19.44
N TYR A 154 -0.74 8.83 18.57
CA TYR A 154 0.65 8.96 18.97
C TYR A 154 1.43 9.80 17.95
N LYS A 155 2.66 10.17 18.29
CA LYS A 155 3.52 10.95 17.42
C LYS A 155 4.63 10.08 16.85
N ALA A 156 4.79 10.10 15.52
CA ALA A 156 5.90 9.46 14.81
C ALA A 156 6.88 10.52 14.27
N SER A 157 8.17 10.25 14.40
CA SER A 157 9.24 11.11 13.88
C SER A 157 10.47 10.29 13.57
N ASN A 158 11.11 10.59 12.43
CA ASN A 158 12.39 10.01 12.04
C ASN A 158 13.60 10.84 12.55
N ASN A 159 13.35 11.95 13.21
CA ASN A 159 14.38 12.87 13.68
C ASN A 159 14.30 13.00 15.20
N TRP A 160 15.40 12.70 15.87
CA TRP A 160 15.53 12.88 17.33
C TRP A 160 15.27 14.32 17.79
N GLN A 161 15.46 15.31 16.90
CA GLN A 161 15.16 16.74 17.19
C GLN A 161 13.67 17.07 17.11
N ASN A 162 12.85 16.15 16.57
CA ASN A 162 11.40 16.14 16.64
C ASN A 162 10.68 17.45 16.29
N THR A 163 11.21 18.23 15.37
CA THR A 163 10.64 19.53 14.99
C THR A 163 9.34 19.40 14.19
N THR A 164 9.03 18.22 13.64
CA THR A 164 7.83 17.93 12.81
C THR A 164 7.30 16.53 13.07
N ALA A 165 6.91 16.23 14.32
CA ALA A 165 6.28 14.94 14.60
C ALA A 165 4.89 14.86 13.97
N GLN A 166 4.65 13.83 13.17
CA GLN A 166 3.37 13.55 12.57
C GLN A 166 2.47 12.84 13.59
N LYS A 167 1.22 13.31 13.73
CA LYS A 167 0.20 12.61 14.51
C LYS A 167 -0.33 11.42 13.73
N ILE A 168 -0.40 10.28 14.37
CA ILE A 168 -0.83 9.00 13.80
C ILE A 168 -2.05 8.49 14.58
N ASP A 169 -3.08 8.09 13.86
CA ASP A 169 -4.19 7.30 14.43
C ASP A 169 -3.70 5.88 14.71
N GLY A 170 -3.57 5.53 15.98
CA GLY A 170 -3.15 4.19 16.42
C GLY A 170 -4.26 3.16 16.39
N THR A 171 -5.52 3.58 16.19
CA THR A 171 -6.69 2.69 16.31
C THR A 171 -6.99 1.91 15.05
N ARG A 172 -6.54 2.40 13.87
CA ARG A 172 -6.92 1.88 12.55
C ARG A 172 -5.72 1.55 11.70
N TYR A 173 -5.91 0.55 10.82
CA TYR A 173 -4.99 0.23 9.74
C TYR A 173 -5.77 0.01 8.45
N GLN A 174 -5.39 0.72 7.39
CA GLN A 174 -6.10 0.72 6.13
C GLN A 174 -5.30 0.03 5.02
N PHE A 175 -5.95 -0.87 4.29
CA PHE A 175 -5.43 -1.44 3.05
C PHE A 175 -6.22 -0.87 1.88
N ARG A 176 -5.51 -0.45 0.83
CA ARG A 176 -6.08 -0.02 -0.44
C ARG A 176 -5.57 -0.93 -1.53
N ILE A 177 -6.49 -1.59 -2.20
CA ILE A 177 -6.19 -2.59 -3.23
C ILE A 177 -6.84 -2.16 -4.54
N SER A 178 -6.07 -2.17 -5.63
CA SER A 178 -6.55 -1.77 -6.94
C SER A 178 -5.91 -2.59 -8.06
N GLU A 179 -6.48 -2.48 -9.25
CA GLU A 179 -5.88 -2.94 -10.52
C GLU A 179 -6.20 -1.93 -11.63
N ILE A 180 -6.13 -0.65 -11.32
CA ILE A 180 -6.49 0.41 -12.25
C ILE A 180 -5.34 0.64 -13.22
N TYR A 181 -5.56 0.28 -14.48
CA TYR A 181 -4.63 0.56 -15.55
C TYR A 181 -4.85 1.98 -16.08
N THR A 182 -3.77 2.72 -16.22
CA THR A 182 -3.77 4.04 -16.85
C THR A 182 -2.97 4.00 -18.14
N GLN A 183 -3.43 4.75 -19.16
CA GLN A 183 -2.69 4.86 -20.40
C GLN A 183 -1.30 5.45 -20.14
N PRO A 184 -0.22 4.75 -20.51
CA PRO A 184 1.13 5.27 -20.33
C PRO A 184 1.37 6.50 -21.21
N GLY A 185 2.20 7.44 -20.73
CA GLY A 185 2.59 8.62 -21.52
C GLY A 185 3.20 8.28 -22.87
N ALA A 186 4.04 7.23 -22.93
CA ALA A 186 4.62 6.72 -24.17
C ALA A 186 3.56 6.28 -25.20
N TRP A 187 2.39 5.80 -24.75
CA TRP A 187 1.30 5.43 -25.65
C TRP A 187 0.74 6.65 -26.37
N GLY A 188 0.42 7.71 -25.65
CA GLY A 188 -0.06 8.96 -26.23
C GLY A 188 0.97 9.65 -27.11
N GLN A 189 2.24 9.55 -26.78
CA GLN A 189 3.34 10.23 -27.51
C GLN A 189 3.67 9.56 -28.83
N TYR A 190 3.76 8.23 -28.90
CA TYR A 190 4.21 7.51 -30.11
C TYR A 190 3.63 6.11 -30.29
N ALA A 191 3.41 5.34 -29.22
CA ALA A 191 3.02 3.94 -29.36
C ALA A 191 1.59 3.77 -29.96
N GLY A 192 0.69 4.70 -29.71
CA GLY A 192 -0.65 4.73 -30.28
C GLY A 192 -0.67 4.80 -31.82
N THR A 193 0.34 5.40 -32.44
CA THR A 193 0.49 5.40 -33.91
C THR A 193 0.67 3.98 -34.47
N TYR A 194 1.25 3.09 -33.69
CA TYR A 194 1.58 1.72 -34.10
C TYR A 194 0.59 0.67 -33.59
N PHE A 195 0.06 0.85 -32.39
CA PHE A 195 -0.86 -0.10 -31.74
C PHE A 195 -2.33 0.34 -31.79
N GLY A 196 -2.61 1.59 -32.15
CA GLY A 196 -3.95 2.17 -32.20
C GLY A 196 -4.43 2.67 -30.86
N THR A 197 -5.76 2.75 -30.72
CA THR A 197 -6.40 3.17 -29.46
C THR A 197 -5.96 2.29 -28.31
N TRP A 198 -5.64 2.93 -27.18
CA TRP A 198 -5.30 2.23 -25.96
C TRP A 198 -6.54 1.59 -25.34
N THR A 199 -6.41 0.33 -24.97
CA THR A 199 -7.35 -0.42 -24.13
C THR A 199 -6.56 -1.21 -23.11
N ILE A 200 -7.14 -1.54 -21.97
CA ILE A 200 -6.49 -2.36 -20.95
C ILE A 200 -6.12 -3.74 -21.52
N THR A 201 -7.06 -4.35 -22.24
CA THR A 201 -6.87 -5.67 -22.86
C THR A 201 -5.69 -5.68 -23.83
N LYS A 202 -5.60 -4.68 -24.71
CA LYS A 202 -4.48 -4.55 -25.64
C LYS A 202 -3.16 -4.30 -24.94
N PHE A 203 -3.15 -3.43 -23.94
CA PHE A 203 -1.96 -3.14 -23.14
C PHE A 203 -1.44 -4.37 -22.41
N VAL A 204 -2.33 -5.12 -21.74
CA VAL A 204 -1.98 -6.35 -21.03
C VAL A 204 -1.49 -7.44 -21.99
N TYR A 205 -2.14 -7.59 -23.15
CA TYR A 205 -1.73 -8.55 -24.18
C TYR A 205 -0.32 -8.24 -24.70
N ILE A 206 -0.06 -6.99 -25.07
CA ILE A 206 1.28 -6.54 -25.54
C ILE A 206 2.36 -6.80 -24.50
N ASN A 207 2.08 -6.45 -23.24
CA ASN A 207 3.02 -6.67 -22.15
C ASN A 207 3.33 -8.15 -21.95
N SER A 208 2.30 -9.00 -22.00
CA SER A 208 2.46 -10.46 -21.88
C SER A 208 3.24 -11.04 -23.06
N PHE A 209 2.95 -10.60 -24.28
CA PHE A 209 3.57 -11.13 -25.50
C PHE A 209 5.07 -10.77 -25.59
N PHE A 210 5.44 -9.53 -25.26
CA PHE A 210 6.82 -9.08 -25.33
C PHE A 210 7.61 -9.19 -24.03
N GLY A 211 6.97 -9.59 -22.90
CA GLY A 211 7.59 -9.62 -21.59
C GLY A 211 7.92 -8.22 -21.07
N PHE A 212 7.05 -7.24 -21.37
CA PHE A 212 7.17 -5.89 -20.84
C PHE A 212 6.55 -5.79 -19.46
N SER A 213 7.15 -4.94 -18.62
CA SER A 213 6.56 -4.44 -17.38
C SER A 213 5.90 -3.08 -17.60
N THR A 214 5.07 -2.65 -16.66
CA THR A 214 4.53 -1.28 -16.67
C THR A 214 5.62 -0.22 -16.65
N ASP A 215 6.74 -0.48 -15.98
CA ASP A 215 7.88 0.43 -15.90
C ASP A 215 8.60 0.61 -17.25
N ASP A 216 8.57 -0.40 -18.13
CA ASP A 216 9.16 -0.30 -19.47
C ASP A 216 8.47 0.76 -20.34
N TRP A 217 7.23 1.17 -20.00
CA TRP A 217 6.46 2.23 -20.67
C TRP A 217 6.72 3.64 -20.13
N THR A 218 7.44 3.74 -19.03
CA THR A 218 7.81 5.03 -18.46
C THR A 218 8.91 5.66 -19.31
N TYR A 219 8.74 6.93 -19.65
CA TYR A 219 9.78 7.67 -20.37
C TYR A 219 10.96 7.92 -19.44
N HIS A 220 11.99 7.12 -19.56
CA HIS A 220 13.28 7.41 -18.95
C HIS A 220 14.22 8.00 -20.02
N ASN A 221 14.74 9.20 -19.76
CA ASN A 221 15.82 9.80 -20.54
C ASN A 221 17.12 8.98 -20.35
N GLY A 222 17.18 7.79 -20.97
CA GLY A 222 18.35 6.93 -20.87
C GLY A 222 18.27 5.69 -21.75
N ALA A 223 19.42 5.15 -22.11
CA ALA A 223 19.59 4.01 -23.02
C ALA A 223 19.03 2.66 -22.52
N SER A 224 18.37 2.61 -21.39
CA SER A 224 17.87 1.38 -20.77
C SER A 224 16.37 1.09 -21.01
N SER A 225 15.62 2.01 -21.61
CA SER A 225 14.19 1.75 -21.89
C SER A 225 14.05 0.69 -22.99
N LYS A 226 13.31 -0.39 -22.72
CA LYS A 226 12.97 -1.40 -23.74
C LYS A 226 12.04 -0.82 -24.80
N ILE A 227 11.15 0.10 -24.40
CA ILE A 227 10.13 0.73 -25.25
C ILE A 227 10.60 2.11 -25.67
N THR A 228 10.98 2.25 -26.94
CA THR A 228 11.41 3.51 -27.56
C THR A 228 10.68 3.70 -28.88
N GLN A 229 10.48 4.94 -29.32
CA GLN A 229 9.84 5.25 -30.60
C GLN A 229 10.52 4.51 -31.77
N ALA A 230 11.85 4.42 -31.77
CA ALA A 230 12.60 3.75 -32.84
C ALA A 230 12.34 2.22 -32.92
N ARG A 231 11.92 1.59 -31.83
CA ARG A 231 11.60 0.15 -31.79
C ARG A 231 10.14 -0.16 -32.12
N MET A 232 9.26 0.82 -32.14
CA MET A 232 7.82 0.62 -32.36
C MET A 232 7.50 -0.12 -33.66
N PRO A 233 8.12 0.20 -34.83
CA PRO A 233 7.88 -0.54 -36.06
C PRO A 233 8.16 -2.05 -35.94
N PHE A 234 9.22 -2.41 -35.24
CA PHE A 234 9.54 -3.82 -34.97
C PHE A 234 8.46 -4.49 -34.11
N PHE A 235 8.09 -3.89 -32.99
CA PHE A 235 7.08 -4.46 -32.10
C PHE A 235 5.71 -4.57 -32.79
N ALA A 236 5.30 -3.55 -33.55
CA ALA A 236 4.02 -3.59 -34.28
C ALA A 236 4.01 -4.70 -35.31
N LYS A 237 5.12 -4.92 -36.02
CA LYS A 237 5.24 -5.99 -37.02
C LYS A 237 5.21 -7.38 -36.39
N GLU A 238 5.89 -7.59 -35.27
CA GLU A 238 5.87 -8.88 -34.57
C GLU A 238 4.48 -9.14 -33.95
N LEU A 239 3.85 -8.12 -33.37
CA LEU A 239 2.46 -8.24 -32.88
C LEU A 239 1.48 -8.56 -34.01
N GLN A 240 1.58 -7.89 -35.17
CA GLN A 240 0.77 -8.19 -36.35
C GLN A 240 0.86 -9.67 -36.75
N LYS A 241 2.09 -10.21 -36.81
CA LYS A 241 2.32 -11.62 -37.16
C LYS A 241 1.63 -12.55 -36.17
N GLU A 242 1.74 -12.29 -34.87
CA GLU A 242 1.10 -13.12 -33.85
C GLU A 242 -0.43 -13.04 -33.95
N LEU A 243 -1.00 -11.84 -34.05
CA LEU A 243 -2.44 -11.65 -34.19
C LEU A 243 -2.97 -12.33 -35.47
N GLN A 244 -2.24 -12.24 -36.60
CA GLN A 244 -2.59 -12.92 -37.84
C GLN A 244 -2.53 -14.44 -37.71
N LYS A 245 -1.53 -14.97 -37.04
CA LYS A 245 -1.40 -16.39 -36.72
C LYS A 245 -2.59 -16.90 -35.91
N MET A 246 -2.98 -16.14 -34.84
CA MET A 246 -4.14 -16.48 -34.00
C MET A 246 -5.45 -16.40 -34.82
N ALA A 247 -5.58 -15.40 -35.68
CA ALA A 247 -6.71 -15.28 -36.59
C ALA A 247 -6.81 -16.50 -37.51
N ASN A 248 -5.73 -16.86 -38.17
CA ASN A 248 -5.68 -18.01 -39.09
C ASN A 248 -5.98 -19.35 -38.37
N ALA A 249 -5.69 -19.44 -37.08
CA ALA A 249 -6.01 -20.57 -36.23
C ALA A 249 -7.50 -20.63 -35.79
N GLY A 250 -8.31 -19.61 -36.14
CA GLY A 250 -9.71 -19.50 -35.71
C GLY A 250 -9.89 -19.05 -34.28
N THR A 251 -8.83 -18.59 -33.64
CA THR A 251 -8.81 -18.11 -32.23
C THR A 251 -8.28 -16.66 -32.12
N PRO A 252 -8.94 -15.70 -32.81
CA PRO A 252 -8.45 -14.32 -32.81
C PRO A 252 -8.44 -13.74 -31.40
N VAL A 253 -7.39 -13.01 -31.09
CA VAL A 253 -7.32 -12.22 -29.84
C VAL A 253 -8.37 -11.12 -29.92
N ARG A 254 -9.20 -10.98 -28.89
CA ARG A 254 -10.27 -9.98 -28.85
C ARG A 254 -9.90 -8.82 -27.93
N ASP A 255 -10.32 -7.63 -28.33
CA ASP A 255 -10.21 -6.40 -27.52
C ASP A 255 -11.42 -6.25 -26.58
N GLU A 256 -11.47 -5.18 -25.79
CA GLU A 256 -12.51 -4.93 -24.79
C GLU A 256 -13.93 -4.87 -25.36
N ASP A 257 -14.05 -4.37 -26.58
CA ASP A 257 -15.33 -4.28 -27.32
C ASP A 257 -15.81 -5.62 -27.90
N GLY A 258 -15.07 -6.70 -27.67
CA GLY A 258 -15.35 -8.04 -28.18
C GLY A 258 -14.94 -8.26 -29.64
N HIS A 259 -14.51 -7.22 -30.36
CA HIS A 259 -14.00 -7.38 -31.73
C HIS A 259 -12.57 -7.92 -31.75
N PRO A 260 -12.12 -8.54 -32.83
CA PRO A 260 -10.73 -8.91 -32.97
C PRO A 260 -9.79 -7.72 -32.86
N MET A 261 -8.73 -7.88 -32.06
CA MET A 261 -7.75 -6.83 -31.79
C MET A 261 -7.07 -6.36 -33.07
N GLN A 262 -7.19 -5.09 -33.41
CA GLN A 262 -6.69 -4.51 -34.65
C GLN A 262 -5.56 -3.52 -34.41
N LEU A 263 -4.63 -3.44 -35.37
CA LEU A 263 -3.54 -2.47 -35.42
C LEU A 263 -3.78 -1.49 -36.61
N PRO A 264 -3.26 -0.25 -36.52
CA PRO A 264 -3.31 0.70 -37.62
C PRO A 264 -2.49 0.22 -38.82
N SER A 265 -2.87 0.71 -40.04
CA SER A 265 -2.04 0.55 -41.23
C SER A 265 -0.64 1.15 -41.01
N PRO A 266 0.46 0.50 -41.47
CA PRO A 266 0.50 -0.69 -42.36
C PRO A 266 0.48 -2.03 -41.61
N TYR A 267 0.22 -2.06 -40.29
CA TYR A 267 0.27 -3.26 -39.46
C TYR A 267 -1.09 -3.93 -39.28
N SER A 268 -2.08 -3.61 -40.10
CA SER A 268 -3.43 -4.19 -40.03
C SER A 268 -3.43 -5.71 -40.10
N VAL A 269 -4.28 -6.33 -39.31
CA VAL A 269 -4.52 -7.79 -39.34
C VAL A 269 -5.68 -8.08 -40.28
N ASN A 270 -5.54 -9.08 -41.15
CA ASN A 270 -6.61 -9.50 -42.05
C ASN A 270 -7.45 -10.59 -41.38
N TYR A 271 -8.66 -10.26 -40.99
CA TYR A 271 -9.62 -11.20 -40.41
C TYR A 271 -10.60 -11.80 -41.40
N ASP A 272 -10.66 -11.26 -42.62
CA ASP A 272 -11.61 -11.73 -43.65
C ASP A 272 -11.24 -13.13 -44.17
N ALA A 273 -9.98 -13.51 -44.08
CA ALA A 273 -9.49 -14.84 -44.49
C ALA A 273 -9.92 -15.98 -43.54
N VAL A 274 -10.48 -15.65 -42.37
CA VAL A 274 -10.88 -16.65 -41.34
C VAL A 274 -12.35 -17.05 -41.47
N ASN A 275 -13.14 -16.26 -42.21
CA ASN A 275 -14.57 -16.47 -42.40
C ASN A 275 -14.89 -17.21 -43.71
N GLN A 276 -13.88 -17.73 -44.41
CA GLN A 276 -14.01 -18.60 -45.56
C GLN A 276 -13.66 -20.05 -45.18
#